data_d5b40513c9fabb8c4f9b85db4c0a9ef1
#
_entry.id   d5b40513c9fabb8c4f9b85db4c0a9ef1
#
_cell.length_a   1.000
_cell.length_b   1.000
_cell.length_c   1.000
_cell.angle_alpha   90.00
_cell.angle_beta   90.00
_cell.angle_gamma   90.00
#
_symmetry.space_group_name_H-M   'P 1'
#
loop_
_entity.id
_entity.type
_entity.pdbx_description
1 polymer ?
#
loop_
_entity_poly.entity_id
_entity_poly.type
_entity_poly.pdbx_seq_one_letter_code
_entity_poly.pdbx_strand_id
1 'polypeptide(L)'
;MTNYTRFIYEMKRKVTNFSKKITKNLSKTKSKFLTQMIYGFLKSQSVLLSEISRALKEGILLKKTIERLSRNLENFDNQEELIEEYIKKIKPHINDNTVFCCDKSDLVKPHSYELELLDRVRDGSTGETEKGYDTFEIAALTENKELPIEIYSRIYSSLEKGFKSQNIEALNGLDFVEKHFGKKGIYALDRGYDANRYYKYFSKGDKDFVIRAKGNRNVIYKGKSINIEKVAALYKGKYVYHYKNKKNKERHLKFSYAPIKLPALKDKELTLVIIRGLGKKPMLLISNLRPDAKKLTLAILKAYIRRWKIE
;
A
#
# COMPACT_ATOMS: atom_id res chain seq x y z
N MET A 1 -7.27 -23.18 -32.47
CA MET A 1 -7.28 -22.85 -31.00
C MET A 1 -8.26 -21.71 -30.78
N THR A 2 -9.20 -21.88 -29.88
CA THR A 2 -10.11 -20.78 -29.48
C THR A 2 -9.32 -19.68 -28.79
N ASN A 3 -9.80 -18.43 -28.82
CA ASN A 3 -9.17 -17.30 -28.13
C ASN A 3 -8.97 -17.60 -26.63
N TYR A 4 -9.89 -18.36 -26.02
CA TYR A 4 -9.82 -18.79 -24.62
C TYR A 4 -8.63 -19.75 -24.37
N THR A 5 -8.42 -20.74 -25.23
CA THR A 5 -7.30 -21.71 -25.10
C THR A 5 -5.95 -20.98 -25.22
N ARG A 6 -5.84 -20.02 -26.14
CA ARG A 6 -4.65 -19.20 -26.31
C ARG A 6 -4.36 -18.35 -25.05
N PHE A 7 -5.40 -17.73 -24.49
CA PHE A 7 -5.26 -16.93 -23.26
C PHE A 7 -4.76 -17.78 -22.09
N ILE A 8 -5.33 -18.95 -21.84
CA ILE A 8 -4.89 -19.87 -20.75
C ILE A 8 -3.44 -20.30 -20.96
N TYR A 9 -3.05 -20.63 -22.21
CA TYR A 9 -1.67 -20.99 -22.51
C TYR A 9 -0.69 -19.83 -22.21
N GLU A 10 -1.01 -18.63 -22.67
CA GLU A 10 -0.18 -17.45 -22.39
C GLU A 10 -0.08 -17.13 -20.90
N MET A 11 -1.17 -17.24 -20.16
CA MET A 11 -1.19 -17.06 -18.70
C MET A 11 -0.27 -18.10 -18.03
N LYS A 12 -0.41 -19.37 -18.37
CA LYS A 12 0.47 -20.44 -17.86
C LYS A 12 1.94 -20.13 -18.14
N ARG A 13 2.27 -19.75 -19.36
CA ARG A 13 3.64 -19.39 -19.77
C ARG A 13 4.19 -18.22 -18.95
N LYS A 14 3.41 -17.15 -18.79
CA LYS A 14 3.82 -15.98 -18.00
C LYS A 14 4.03 -16.32 -16.53
N VAL A 15 3.10 -17.08 -15.92
CA VAL A 15 3.24 -17.56 -14.54
C VAL A 15 4.47 -18.41 -14.37
N THR A 16 4.68 -19.41 -15.24
CA THR A 16 5.85 -20.28 -15.17
C THR A 16 7.15 -19.50 -15.29
N ASN A 17 7.23 -18.56 -16.22
CA ASN A 17 8.43 -17.75 -16.42
C ASN A 17 8.70 -16.81 -15.24
N PHE A 18 7.65 -16.23 -14.64
CA PHE A 18 7.76 -15.41 -13.45
C PHE A 18 8.22 -16.27 -12.26
N SER A 19 7.53 -17.39 -12.00
CA SER A 19 7.84 -18.29 -10.89
C SER A 19 9.28 -18.81 -10.97
N LYS A 20 9.75 -19.25 -12.14
CA LYS A 20 11.15 -19.67 -12.32
C LYS A 20 12.17 -18.61 -11.92
N LYS A 21 11.85 -17.32 -12.15
CA LYS A 21 12.75 -16.22 -11.81
C LYS A 21 12.83 -15.94 -10.31
N ILE A 22 11.71 -16.02 -9.61
CA ILE A 22 11.66 -15.74 -8.16
C ILE A 22 12.00 -16.97 -7.31
N THR A 23 11.99 -18.17 -7.91
CA THR A 23 12.29 -19.45 -7.23
C THR A 23 13.61 -20.09 -7.67
N LYS A 24 14.48 -19.34 -8.33
CA LYS A 24 15.71 -19.89 -8.95
C LYS A 24 16.62 -20.60 -7.96
N ASN A 25 16.62 -20.19 -6.69
CA ASN A 25 17.44 -20.76 -5.63
C ASN A 25 16.70 -21.85 -4.82
N LEU A 26 15.40 -22.06 -5.06
CA LEU A 26 14.59 -23.03 -4.36
C LEU A 26 14.69 -24.43 -4.99
N SER A 27 14.41 -25.46 -4.20
CA SER A 27 14.30 -26.83 -4.71
C SER A 27 13.21 -26.96 -5.79
N LYS A 28 13.34 -27.95 -6.67
CA LYS A 28 12.35 -28.22 -7.74
C LYS A 28 10.93 -28.39 -7.18
N THR A 29 10.80 -29.06 -6.02
CA THR A 29 9.50 -29.27 -5.35
C THR A 29 8.87 -27.95 -4.90
N LYS A 30 9.63 -27.10 -4.20
CA LYS A 30 9.17 -25.79 -3.73
C LYS A 30 8.86 -24.85 -4.90
N SER A 31 9.69 -24.85 -5.94
CA SER A 31 9.44 -24.07 -7.16
C SER A 31 8.16 -24.53 -7.89
N LYS A 32 7.92 -25.85 -8.00
CA LYS A 32 6.68 -26.40 -8.56
C LYS A 32 5.48 -26.00 -7.72
N PHE A 33 5.56 -26.12 -6.40
CA PHE A 33 4.50 -25.73 -5.47
C PHE A 33 4.10 -24.27 -5.65
N LEU A 34 5.06 -23.33 -5.59
CA LEU A 34 4.78 -21.90 -5.79
C LEU A 34 4.19 -21.61 -7.17
N THR A 35 4.69 -22.24 -8.23
CA THR A 35 4.12 -22.07 -9.57
C THR A 35 2.66 -22.53 -9.61
N GLN A 36 2.33 -23.64 -8.96
CA GLN A 36 0.97 -24.16 -8.88
C GLN A 36 0.06 -23.24 -8.05
N MET A 37 0.54 -22.71 -6.92
CA MET A 37 -0.19 -21.77 -6.10
C MET A 37 -0.50 -20.50 -6.87
N ILE A 38 0.50 -19.84 -7.47
CA ILE A 38 0.30 -18.61 -8.25
C ILE A 38 -0.67 -18.84 -9.42
N TYR A 39 -0.49 -19.93 -10.17
CA TYR A 39 -1.40 -20.27 -11.27
C TYR A 39 -2.82 -20.55 -10.77
N GLY A 40 -2.94 -21.30 -9.69
CA GLY A 40 -4.22 -21.65 -9.08
C GLY A 40 -4.98 -20.43 -8.58
N PHE A 41 -4.33 -19.51 -7.86
CA PHE A 41 -4.92 -18.23 -7.42
C PHE A 41 -5.45 -17.41 -8.61
N LEU A 42 -4.62 -17.22 -9.63
CA LEU A 42 -5.01 -16.43 -10.80
C LEU A 42 -6.17 -17.05 -11.56
N LYS A 43 -6.26 -18.37 -11.61
CA LYS A 43 -7.28 -19.07 -12.38
C LYS A 43 -8.58 -19.25 -11.60
N SER A 44 -8.50 -19.55 -10.30
CA SER A 44 -9.69 -19.78 -9.46
C SER A 44 -10.27 -18.49 -8.88
N GLN A 45 -9.48 -17.39 -8.86
CA GLN A 45 -9.82 -16.15 -8.15
C GLN A 45 -10.15 -16.40 -6.66
N SER A 46 -9.52 -17.42 -6.04
CA SER A 46 -9.79 -17.88 -4.68
C SER A 46 -8.48 -18.28 -3.99
N VAL A 47 -8.42 -18.04 -2.68
CA VAL A 47 -7.32 -18.47 -1.79
C VAL A 47 -7.56 -19.87 -1.20
N LEU A 48 -8.74 -20.47 -1.41
CA LEU A 48 -9.08 -21.79 -0.90
C LEU A 48 -8.29 -22.87 -1.64
N LEU A 49 -7.58 -23.72 -0.90
CA LEU A 49 -6.81 -24.83 -1.49
C LEU A 49 -7.67 -25.77 -2.33
N SER A 50 -8.93 -25.97 -1.97
CA SER A 50 -9.89 -26.78 -2.76
C SER A 50 -10.14 -26.18 -4.14
N GLU A 51 -10.34 -24.87 -4.23
CA GLU A 51 -10.58 -24.17 -5.50
C GLU A 51 -9.31 -24.09 -6.35
N ILE A 52 -8.16 -23.82 -5.71
CA ILE A 52 -6.85 -23.87 -6.35
C ILE A 52 -6.62 -25.26 -6.95
N SER A 53 -6.87 -26.33 -6.18
CA SER A 53 -6.68 -27.72 -6.62
C SER A 53 -7.58 -28.07 -7.81
N ARG A 54 -8.87 -27.63 -7.81
CA ARG A 54 -9.76 -27.80 -8.96
C ARG A 54 -9.23 -27.06 -10.20
N ALA A 55 -8.68 -25.86 -10.00
CA ALA A 55 -8.12 -25.07 -11.09
C ALA A 55 -6.88 -25.69 -11.75
N LEU A 56 -6.10 -26.48 -10.99
CA LEU A 56 -4.90 -27.17 -11.52
C LEU A 56 -5.27 -28.29 -12.49
N LYS A 57 -6.41 -28.95 -12.35
CA LYS A 57 -6.88 -30.06 -13.19
C LYS A 57 -5.83 -31.17 -13.33
N GLU A 58 -5.29 -31.62 -12.21
CA GLU A 58 -4.33 -32.74 -12.19
C GLU A 58 -5.06 -34.09 -12.41
N GLY A 59 -4.37 -35.07 -13.00
CA GLY A 59 -4.91 -36.41 -13.27
C GLY A 59 -4.99 -37.32 -12.04
N ILE A 60 -5.00 -36.76 -10.82
CA ILE A 60 -5.10 -37.48 -9.55
C ILE A 60 -6.32 -37.03 -8.76
N LEU A 61 -6.71 -37.80 -7.74
CA LEU A 61 -7.84 -37.44 -6.88
C LEU A 61 -7.69 -36.05 -6.27
N LEU A 62 -8.74 -35.23 -6.33
CA LEU A 62 -8.76 -33.88 -5.81
C LEU A 62 -8.24 -33.79 -4.37
N LYS A 63 -8.67 -34.71 -3.51
CA LYS A 63 -8.24 -34.80 -2.11
C LYS A 63 -6.72 -34.90 -2.01
N LYS A 64 -6.07 -35.70 -2.86
CA LYS A 64 -4.59 -35.87 -2.88
C LYS A 64 -3.86 -34.61 -3.32
N THR A 65 -4.45 -33.85 -4.25
CA THR A 65 -3.91 -32.53 -4.62
C THR A 65 -3.99 -31.56 -3.46
N ILE A 66 -5.13 -31.49 -2.76
CA ILE A 66 -5.33 -30.60 -1.58
C ILE A 66 -4.33 -30.97 -0.48
N GLU A 67 -4.23 -32.26 -0.09
CA GLU A 67 -3.30 -32.74 0.94
C GLU A 67 -1.84 -32.41 0.61
N ARG A 68 -1.46 -32.54 -0.66
CA ARG A 68 -0.11 -32.22 -1.12
C ARG A 68 0.18 -30.71 -1.05
N LEU A 69 -0.76 -29.87 -1.49
CA LEU A 69 -0.62 -28.42 -1.41
C LEU A 69 -0.59 -27.92 0.04
N SER A 70 -1.43 -28.49 0.91
CA SER A 70 -1.45 -28.17 2.35
C SER A 70 -0.12 -28.48 3.00
N ARG A 71 0.43 -29.70 2.81
CA ARG A 71 1.75 -30.05 3.34
C ARG A 71 2.87 -29.16 2.82
N ASN A 72 2.85 -28.81 1.53
CA ASN A 72 3.87 -27.91 0.99
C ASN A 72 3.75 -26.49 1.56
N LEU A 73 2.53 -26.04 1.86
CA LEU A 73 2.30 -24.74 2.48
C LEU A 73 2.81 -24.72 3.93
N GLU A 74 2.46 -25.75 4.71
CA GLU A 74 2.89 -25.93 6.10
C GLU A 74 4.42 -25.98 6.24
N ASN A 75 5.09 -26.67 5.31
CA ASN A 75 6.55 -26.84 5.33
C ASN A 75 7.31 -25.79 4.47
N PHE A 76 6.67 -24.67 4.13
CA PHE A 76 7.30 -23.63 3.33
C PHE A 76 8.07 -22.65 4.22
N ASP A 77 9.38 -22.77 4.26
CA ASP A 77 10.31 -22.04 5.13
C ASP A 77 11.22 -21.03 4.38
N ASN A 78 11.03 -20.86 3.06
CA ASN A 78 11.86 -19.96 2.25
C ASN A 78 11.18 -18.60 1.94
N GLN A 79 10.41 -18.07 2.87
CA GLN A 79 9.67 -16.80 2.65
C GLN A 79 10.61 -15.62 2.41
N GLU A 80 11.65 -15.49 3.23
CA GLU A 80 12.61 -14.38 3.11
C GLU A 80 13.35 -14.42 1.76
N GLU A 81 13.84 -15.58 1.36
CA GLU A 81 14.53 -15.78 0.09
C GLU A 81 13.61 -15.45 -1.11
N LEU A 82 12.36 -15.91 -1.04
CA LEU A 82 11.34 -15.60 -2.05
C LEU A 82 11.08 -14.09 -2.16
N ILE A 83 10.94 -13.42 -1.02
CA ILE A 83 10.73 -11.97 -0.96
C ILE A 83 11.94 -11.24 -1.55
N GLU A 84 13.17 -11.64 -1.21
CA GLU A 84 14.37 -11.01 -1.77
C GLU A 84 14.46 -11.15 -3.30
N GLU A 85 14.16 -12.32 -3.85
CA GLU A 85 14.17 -12.54 -5.30
C GLU A 85 13.03 -11.77 -5.99
N TYR A 86 11.87 -11.66 -5.34
CA TYR A 86 10.77 -10.82 -5.81
C TYR A 86 11.19 -9.34 -5.83
N ILE A 87 11.77 -8.83 -4.74
CA ILE A 87 12.25 -7.44 -4.64
C ILE A 87 13.32 -7.14 -5.70
N LYS A 88 14.29 -8.05 -5.91
CA LYS A 88 15.28 -7.90 -7.00
C LYS A 88 14.61 -7.75 -8.37
N LYS A 89 13.49 -8.44 -8.58
CA LYS A 89 12.74 -8.40 -9.84
C LYS A 89 11.99 -7.08 -10.06
N ILE A 90 11.48 -6.48 -9.00
CA ILE A 90 10.71 -5.24 -9.09
C ILE A 90 11.58 -3.97 -8.97
N LYS A 91 12.75 -4.08 -8.34
CA LYS A 91 13.67 -2.94 -8.08
C LYS A 91 13.99 -2.08 -9.31
N PRO A 92 14.19 -2.62 -10.53
CA PRO A 92 14.40 -1.80 -11.74
C PRO A 92 13.21 -0.92 -12.14
N HIS A 93 12.02 -1.18 -11.62
CA HIS A 93 10.81 -0.42 -11.90
C HIS A 93 10.57 0.73 -10.91
N ILE A 94 11.35 0.79 -9.83
CA ILE A 94 11.23 1.79 -8.77
C ILE A 94 12.22 2.93 -9.01
N ASN A 95 11.71 4.14 -9.09
CA ASN A 95 12.48 5.38 -9.29
C ASN A 95 11.94 6.51 -8.39
N ASP A 96 12.50 7.71 -8.51
CA ASP A 96 12.16 8.86 -7.68
C ASP A 96 10.71 9.35 -7.87
N ASN A 97 10.08 9.03 -9.01
CA ASN A 97 8.68 9.37 -9.29
C ASN A 97 7.69 8.28 -8.86
N THR A 98 8.19 7.18 -8.31
CA THR A 98 7.34 6.11 -7.76
C THR A 98 6.58 6.63 -6.53
N VAL A 99 5.30 6.30 -6.43
CA VAL A 99 4.51 6.61 -5.24
C VAL A 99 4.30 5.35 -4.43
N PHE A 100 4.85 5.31 -3.21
CA PHE A 100 4.59 4.27 -2.23
C PHE A 100 3.31 4.61 -1.47
N CYS A 101 2.26 3.85 -1.72
CA CYS A 101 0.97 4.00 -1.07
C CYS A 101 0.93 3.09 0.14
N CYS A 102 0.73 3.67 1.33
CA CYS A 102 0.64 2.93 2.59
C CYS A 102 -0.81 2.88 3.05
N ASP A 103 -1.28 1.70 3.39
CA ASP A 103 -2.63 1.52 3.89
C ASP A 103 -2.68 0.52 5.05
N LYS A 104 -3.66 0.71 5.93
CA LYS A 104 -4.04 -0.22 7.00
C LYS A 104 -5.43 -0.73 6.68
N SER A 105 -5.60 -2.03 6.83
CA SER A 105 -6.90 -2.65 6.66
C SER A 105 -7.12 -3.71 7.74
N ASP A 106 -8.26 -4.31 7.72
CA ASP A 106 -8.67 -5.42 8.57
C ASP A 106 -9.02 -6.64 7.72
N LEU A 107 -8.79 -7.81 8.27
CA LEU A 107 -9.18 -9.09 7.71
C LEU A 107 -10.18 -9.75 8.64
N VAL A 108 -11.46 -9.41 8.48
CA VAL A 108 -12.54 -9.90 9.32
C VAL A 108 -12.81 -11.39 9.10
N LYS A 109 -12.92 -12.14 10.19
CA LYS A 109 -13.17 -13.60 10.24
C LYS A 109 -14.27 -13.94 11.26
N PRO A 110 -15.51 -13.46 11.10
CA PRO A 110 -16.54 -13.53 12.13
C PRO A 110 -16.95 -14.97 12.48
N HIS A 111 -16.83 -15.90 11.52
CA HIS A 111 -17.20 -17.30 11.69
C HIS A 111 -16.03 -18.24 12.01
N SER A 112 -14.84 -17.70 12.24
CA SER A 112 -13.66 -18.51 12.60
C SER A 112 -13.50 -18.57 14.11
N TYR A 113 -13.18 -19.76 14.62
CA TYR A 113 -12.98 -20.01 16.06
C TYR A 113 -11.62 -20.62 16.35
N GLU A 114 -11.03 -21.33 15.39
CA GLU A 114 -9.82 -22.12 15.55
C GLU A 114 -8.55 -21.45 14.94
N LEU A 115 -8.68 -20.23 14.40
CA LEU A 115 -7.52 -19.53 13.87
C LEU A 115 -6.62 -19.02 15.00
N GLU A 116 -5.35 -19.29 14.90
CA GLU A 116 -4.34 -18.84 15.88
C GLU A 116 -4.32 -17.32 16.00
N LEU A 117 -4.18 -16.84 17.23
CA LEU A 117 -4.06 -15.41 17.54
C LEU A 117 -5.20 -14.55 16.95
N LEU A 118 -6.39 -15.13 16.81
CA LEU A 118 -7.57 -14.42 16.33
C LEU A 118 -7.98 -13.34 17.33
N ASP A 119 -7.87 -12.10 16.94
CA ASP A 119 -8.09 -10.92 17.78
C ASP A 119 -9.43 -10.23 17.45
N ARG A 120 -9.67 -9.12 18.12
CA ARG A 120 -10.75 -8.20 17.83
C ARG A 120 -10.23 -7.02 17.01
N VAL A 121 -10.76 -6.86 15.82
CA VAL A 121 -10.41 -5.76 14.91
C VAL A 121 -11.64 -4.92 14.63
N ARG A 122 -11.42 -3.66 14.28
CA ARG A 122 -12.49 -2.78 13.84
C ARG A 122 -12.69 -2.98 12.35
N ASP A 123 -13.82 -3.57 11.96
CA ASP A 123 -14.25 -3.67 10.56
C ASP A 123 -14.37 -2.27 9.94
N GLY A 124 -13.54 -1.96 8.97
CA GLY A 124 -13.52 -0.67 8.27
C GLY A 124 -14.79 -0.41 7.46
N SER A 125 -15.54 -1.45 7.09
CA SER A 125 -16.76 -1.34 6.27
C SER A 125 -18.01 -1.04 7.11
N THR A 126 -18.16 -1.68 8.27
CA THR A 126 -19.31 -1.52 9.16
C THR A 126 -19.02 -0.55 10.32
N GLY A 127 -17.77 -0.44 10.74
CA GLY A 127 -17.32 0.28 11.92
C GLY A 127 -17.52 -0.48 13.22
N GLU A 128 -17.99 -1.72 13.17
CA GLU A 128 -18.17 -2.62 14.31
C GLU A 128 -16.88 -3.33 14.69
N THR A 129 -16.86 -3.96 15.87
CA THR A 129 -15.72 -4.76 16.32
C THR A 129 -16.01 -6.22 16.07
N GLU A 130 -15.19 -6.85 15.24
CA GLU A 130 -15.32 -8.24 14.81
C GLU A 130 -14.05 -9.04 15.10
N LYS A 131 -14.11 -10.37 14.97
CA LYS A 131 -12.94 -11.24 15.00
C LYS A 131 -12.14 -11.09 13.72
N GLY A 132 -10.81 -11.02 13.82
CA GLY A 132 -9.98 -10.87 12.64
C GLY A 132 -8.52 -10.56 12.95
N TYR A 133 -7.85 -10.02 11.96
CA TYR A 133 -6.47 -9.57 12.00
C TYR A 133 -6.38 -8.17 11.42
N ASP A 134 -5.44 -7.39 11.90
CA ASP A 134 -5.03 -6.16 11.23
C ASP A 134 -4.06 -6.46 10.07
N THR A 135 -4.08 -5.63 9.05
CA THR A 135 -3.10 -5.68 7.96
C THR A 135 -2.42 -4.33 7.78
N PHE A 136 -1.19 -4.37 7.30
CA PHE A 136 -0.48 -3.20 6.82
C PHE A 136 0.18 -3.51 5.49
N GLU A 137 -0.10 -2.67 4.50
CA GLU A 137 0.32 -2.89 3.13
C GLU A 137 1.01 -1.66 2.55
N ILE A 138 2.03 -1.89 1.74
CA ILE A 138 2.69 -0.86 0.94
C ILE A 138 2.72 -1.31 -0.51
N ALA A 139 2.10 -0.54 -1.39
CA ALA A 139 2.14 -0.77 -2.83
C ALA A 139 2.83 0.38 -3.55
N ALA A 140 3.61 0.06 -4.58
CA ALA A 140 4.27 1.03 -5.44
C ALA A 140 3.44 1.28 -6.70
N LEU A 141 3.19 2.55 -7.00
CA LEU A 141 2.61 3.02 -8.27
C LEU A 141 3.73 3.66 -9.10
N THR A 142 4.14 2.97 -10.14
CA THR A 142 5.17 3.46 -11.07
C THR A 142 4.55 4.34 -12.17
N GLU A 143 5.34 5.19 -12.82
CA GLU A 143 4.83 6.09 -13.86
C GLU A 143 4.20 5.36 -15.05
N ASN A 144 4.77 4.22 -15.41
CA ASN A 144 4.43 3.50 -16.65
C ASN A 144 3.40 2.39 -16.44
N LYS A 145 2.89 2.19 -15.21
CA LYS A 145 1.92 1.13 -14.91
C LYS A 145 0.75 1.70 -14.12
N GLU A 146 -0.46 1.38 -14.57
CA GLU A 146 -1.67 1.76 -13.85
C GLU A 146 -1.93 0.88 -12.62
N LEU A 147 -1.45 -0.37 -12.65
CA LEU A 147 -1.64 -1.33 -11.57
C LEU A 147 -0.59 -1.15 -10.49
N PRO A 148 -0.99 -1.19 -9.21
CA PRO A 148 -0.06 -1.17 -8.10
C PRO A 148 0.79 -2.44 -8.08
N ILE A 149 2.05 -2.29 -7.64
CA ILE A 149 2.96 -3.40 -7.37
C ILE A 149 3.07 -3.52 -5.85
N GLU A 150 2.66 -4.65 -5.29
CA GLU A 150 2.80 -4.89 -3.87
C GLU A 150 4.28 -4.97 -3.50
N ILE A 151 4.66 -4.23 -2.44
CA ILE A 151 6.04 -4.16 -1.94
C ILE A 151 6.17 -4.84 -0.60
N TYR A 152 5.20 -4.61 0.27
CA TYR A 152 5.17 -5.12 1.63
C TYR A 152 3.75 -5.40 2.04
N SER A 153 3.53 -6.57 2.64
CA SER A 153 2.27 -6.95 3.25
C SER A 153 2.54 -7.67 4.56
N ARG A 154 1.85 -7.27 5.60
CA ARG A 154 1.93 -7.89 6.93
C ARG A 154 0.52 -8.06 7.48
N ILE A 155 0.15 -9.29 7.78
CA ILE A 155 -1.02 -9.62 8.59
C ILE A 155 -0.51 -9.82 10.01
N TYR A 156 -1.16 -9.22 11.00
CA TYR A 156 -0.72 -9.29 12.39
C TYR A 156 -1.89 -9.24 13.37
N SER A 157 -1.64 -9.69 14.59
CA SER A 157 -2.57 -9.63 15.71
C SER A 157 -1.92 -8.92 16.89
N SER A 158 -2.72 -8.23 17.70
CA SER A 158 -2.24 -7.65 18.96
C SER A 158 -1.87 -8.73 20.00
N LEU A 159 -2.29 -9.97 19.79
CA LEU A 159 -1.97 -11.13 20.61
C LEU A 159 -0.60 -11.75 20.30
N GLU A 160 0.08 -11.33 19.23
CA GLU A 160 1.40 -11.83 18.87
C GLU A 160 2.43 -11.50 19.94
N LYS A 161 3.28 -12.49 20.29
CA LYS A 161 4.41 -12.26 21.18
C LYS A 161 5.36 -11.21 20.58
N GLY A 162 5.55 -10.11 21.30
CA GLY A 162 6.40 -9.00 20.84
C GLY A 162 5.67 -7.90 20.08
N PHE A 163 4.37 -8.04 19.83
CA PHE A 163 3.57 -6.93 19.31
C PHE A 163 3.67 -5.70 20.24
N LYS A 164 3.92 -4.55 19.68
CA LYS A 164 4.02 -3.29 20.43
C LYS A 164 2.88 -2.32 20.10
N SER A 165 2.61 -2.13 18.83
CA SER A 165 1.48 -1.32 18.34
C SER A 165 1.40 -1.37 16.82
N GLN A 166 0.22 -1.13 16.26
CA GLN A 166 0.00 -0.95 14.82
C GLN A 166 0.92 0.11 14.18
N ASN A 167 1.34 1.12 14.96
CA ASN A 167 2.26 2.13 14.44
C ASN A 167 3.69 1.60 14.29
N ILE A 168 4.12 0.68 15.14
CA ILE A 168 5.41 0.01 14.98
C ILE A 168 5.38 -0.91 13.77
N GLU A 169 4.29 -1.67 13.56
CA GLU A 169 4.15 -2.50 12.36
C GLU A 169 4.22 -1.64 11.07
N ALA A 170 3.58 -0.48 11.07
CA ALA A 170 3.69 0.44 9.95
C ALA A 170 5.12 0.99 9.75
N LEU A 171 5.83 1.32 10.83
CA LEU A 171 7.23 1.76 10.74
C LEU A 171 8.16 0.64 10.24
N ASN A 172 7.94 -0.61 10.67
CA ASN A 172 8.68 -1.77 10.19
C ASN A 172 8.52 -1.93 8.66
N GLY A 173 7.30 -1.75 8.14
CA GLY A 173 7.05 -1.76 6.70
C GLY A 173 7.75 -0.61 5.96
N LEU A 174 7.77 0.59 6.53
CA LEU A 174 8.50 1.72 5.97
C LEU A 174 10.02 1.49 5.97
N ASP A 175 10.57 0.89 7.04
CA ASP A 175 11.98 0.51 7.14
C ASP A 175 12.33 -0.58 6.11
N PHE A 176 11.41 -1.52 5.85
CA PHE A 176 11.59 -2.52 4.79
C PHE A 176 11.74 -1.85 3.41
N VAL A 177 10.89 -0.87 3.09
CA VAL A 177 10.98 -0.14 1.82
C VAL A 177 12.31 0.63 1.74
N GLU A 178 12.72 1.30 2.81
CA GLU A 178 14.00 2.00 2.86
C GLU A 178 15.20 1.06 2.66
N LYS A 179 15.20 -0.09 3.33
CA LYS A 179 16.26 -1.10 3.21
C LYS A 179 16.45 -1.55 1.76
N HIS A 180 15.38 -1.71 1.00
CA HIS A 180 15.45 -2.30 -0.34
C HIS A 180 15.56 -1.28 -1.47
N PHE A 181 14.97 -0.10 -1.31
CA PHE A 181 14.87 0.93 -2.36
C PHE A 181 15.57 2.24 -2.01
N GLY A 182 16.07 2.39 -0.79
CA GLY A 182 16.74 3.60 -0.33
C GLY A 182 15.75 4.77 -0.19
N LYS A 183 16.18 5.96 -0.60
CA LYS A 183 15.38 7.19 -0.51
C LYS A 183 14.48 7.45 -1.72
N LYS A 184 14.35 6.48 -2.63
CA LYS A 184 13.56 6.64 -3.85
C LYS A 184 12.08 6.75 -3.56
N GLY A 185 11.40 7.52 -4.40
CA GLY A 185 9.94 7.63 -4.41
C GLY A 185 9.36 8.55 -3.35
N ILE A 186 8.05 8.71 -3.42
CA ILE A 186 7.26 9.58 -2.55
C ILE A 186 6.29 8.71 -1.76
N TYR A 187 6.31 8.80 -0.44
CA TYR A 187 5.38 8.05 0.41
C TYR A 187 4.05 8.81 0.54
N ALA A 188 2.95 8.19 0.15
CA ALA A 188 1.61 8.76 0.24
C ALA A 188 0.78 8.02 1.31
N LEU A 189 0.42 8.74 2.39
CA LEU A 189 -0.26 8.18 3.55
C LEU A 189 -1.59 8.90 3.82
N ASP A 190 -2.53 8.15 4.34
CA ASP A 190 -3.85 8.66 4.66
C ASP A 190 -3.87 9.48 5.97
N ARG A 191 -5.07 9.93 6.36
CA ARG A 191 -5.29 10.71 7.57
C ARG A 191 -5.01 9.95 8.88
N GLY A 192 -5.02 8.61 8.86
CA GLY A 192 -4.67 7.77 10.00
C GLY A 192 -3.22 7.95 10.43
N TYR A 193 -2.35 8.28 9.48
CA TYR A 193 -0.91 8.50 9.71
C TYR A 193 -0.56 9.95 10.09
N ASP A 194 -1.53 10.83 10.30
CA ASP A 194 -1.28 12.20 10.75
C ASP A 194 -0.89 12.25 12.24
N ALA A 195 0.31 11.79 12.53
CA ALA A 195 0.92 11.79 13.85
C ALA A 195 2.41 12.19 13.79
N ASN A 196 2.87 12.88 14.85
CA ASN A 196 4.23 13.45 14.88
C ASN A 196 5.34 12.41 14.65
N ARG A 197 5.11 11.14 15.02
CA ARG A 197 6.06 10.04 14.82
C ARG A 197 6.41 9.83 13.34
N TYR A 198 5.43 9.88 12.45
CA TYR A 198 5.64 9.70 11.01
C TYR A 198 6.37 10.89 10.39
N TYR A 199 5.98 12.12 10.75
CA TYR A 199 6.69 13.31 10.30
C TYR A 199 8.17 13.30 10.74
N LYS A 200 8.44 12.89 12.00
CA LYS A 200 9.81 12.72 12.50
C LYS A 200 10.57 11.64 11.75
N TYR A 201 9.92 10.50 11.48
CA TYR A 201 10.49 9.38 10.73
C TYR A 201 10.97 9.83 9.34
N PHE A 202 10.08 10.40 8.55
CA PHE A 202 10.41 10.88 7.20
C PHE A 202 11.44 12.01 7.20
N SER A 203 11.32 12.94 8.15
CA SER A 203 12.24 14.07 8.26
C SER A 203 13.66 13.66 8.68
N LYS A 204 13.81 12.60 9.50
CA LYS A 204 15.10 12.06 9.89
C LYS A 204 15.78 11.33 8.74
N GLY A 205 15.01 10.57 7.98
CA GLY A 205 15.50 9.79 6.83
C GLY A 205 15.66 10.58 5.54
N ASP A 206 15.24 11.86 5.53
CA ASP A 206 15.24 12.71 4.32
C ASP A 206 14.50 12.07 3.15
N LYS A 207 13.30 11.53 3.45
CA LYS A 207 12.43 10.82 2.51
C LYS A 207 11.25 11.71 2.13
N ASP A 208 10.88 11.69 0.87
CA ASP A 208 9.75 12.46 0.37
C ASP A 208 8.42 11.84 0.78
N PHE A 209 7.53 12.65 1.31
CA PHE A 209 6.23 12.19 1.78
C PHE A 209 5.10 13.17 1.48
N VAL A 210 3.89 12.62 1.44
CA VAL A 210 2.63 13.33 1.41
C VAL A 210 1.67 12.66 2.39
N ILE A 211 1.32 13.34 3.47
CA ILE A 211 0.38 12.84 4.49
C ILE A 211 -0.87 13.71 4.50
N ARG A 212 -2.05 13.07 4.46
CA ARG A 212 -3.31 13.79 4.66
C ARG A 212 -3.46 14.18 6.12
N ALA A 213 -3.61 15.50 6.38
CA ALA A 213 -3.72 16.03 7.73
C ALA A 213 -5.16 15.97 8.27
N LYS A 214 -5.27 15.86 9.59
CA LYS A 214 -6.51 16.03 10.36
C LYS A 214 -6.82 17.51 10.49
N GLY A 215 -8.09 17.90 10.42
CA GLY A 215 -8.52 19.30 10.53
C GLY A 215 -8.26 19.95 11.90
N ASN A 216 -8.07 19.15 12.94
CA ASN A 216 -7.80 19.63 14.30
C ASN A 216 -6.30 19.83 14.61
N ARG A 217 -5.40 19.62 13.63
CA ARG A 217 -3.96 19.81 13.82
C ARG A 217 -3.60 21.28 13.95
N ASN A 218 -2.69 21.58 14.89
CA ASN A 218 -2.05 22.89 14.97
C ASN A 218 -0.74 22.88 14.18
N VAL A 219 -0.50 23.97 13.47
CA VAL A 219 0.72 24.23 12.68
C VAL A 219 1.30 25.59 13.05
N ILE A 220 2.57 25.81 12.79
CA ILE A 220 3.20 27.12 12.89
C ILE A 220 3.13 27.76 11.50
N TYR A 221 2.41 28.86 11.41
CA TYR A 221 2.23 29.65 10.21
C TYR A 221 2.57 31.11 10.50
N LYS A 222 3.51 31.71 9.76
CA LYS A 222 4.01 33.10 9.99
C LYS A 222 4.41 33.33 11.45
N GLY A 223 5.12 32.36 12.05
CA GLY A 223 5.61 32.43 13.43
C GLY A 223 4.57 32.16 14.53
N LYS A 224 3.28 32.00 14.21
CA LYS A 224 2.21 31.76 15.18
C LYS A 224 1.68 30.34 15.10
N SER A 225 1.37 29.74 16.26
CA SER A 225 0.67 28.46 16.33
C SER A 225 -0.81 28.68 16.04
N ILE A 226 -1.31 28.01 14.99
CA ILE A 226 -2.68 28.20 14.51
C ILE A 226 -3.24 26.85 14.03
N ASN A 227 -4.55 26.67 14.16
CA ASN A 227 -5.23 25.49 13.61
C ASN A 227 -5.11 25.46 12.08
N ILE A 228 -4.83 24.27 11.52
CA ILE A 228 -4.59 24.07 10.08
C ILE A 228 -5.80 24.45 9.20
N GLU A 229 -7.05 24.26 9.68
CA GLU A 229 -8.26 24.69 8.93
C GLU A 229 -8.35 26.23 8.85
N LYS A 230 -7.90 26.95 9.88
CA LYS A 230 -7.82 28.43 9.84
C LYS A 230 -6.79 28.89 8.82
N VAL A 231 -5.64 28.22 8.73
CA VAL A 231 -4.67 28.52 7.64
C VAL A 231 -5.31 28.24 6.28
N ALA A 232 -5.97 27.09 6.12
CA ALA A 232 -6.62 26.72 4.87
C ALA A 232 -7.72 27.72 4.43
N ALA A 233 -8.40 28.35 5.37
CA ALA A 233 -9.43 29.37 5.07
C ALA A 233 -8.86 30.61 4.37
N LEU A 234 -7.59 30.93 4.58
CA LEU A 234 -6.90 32.05 3.92
C LEU A 234 -6.65 31.82 2.43
N TYR A 235 -6.78 30.58 1.96
CA TYR A 235 -6.44 30.16 0.60
C TYR A 235 -7.66 29.63 -0.16
N LYS A 236 -8.13 30.39 -1.14
CA LYS A 236 -9.35 30.07 -1.93
C LYS A 236 -9.12 29.12 -3.10
N GLY A 237 -7.86 28.79 -3.44
CA GLY A 237 -7.49 27.97 -4.60
C GLY A 237 -6.92 28.84 -5.73
N LYS A 238 -5.57 28.93 -5.79
CA LYS A 238 -4.84 29.71 -6.82
C LYS A 238 -4.78 28.98 -8.15
N TYR A 239 -4.73 27.65 -8.13
CA TYR A 239 -4.56 26.82 -9.30
C TYR A 239 -5.74 25.88 -9.50
N VAL A 240 -5.96 25.45 -10.75
CA VAL A 240 -7.03 24.51 -11.12
C VAL A 240 -6.40 23.25 -11.74
N TYR A 241 -6.92 22.10 -11.35
CA TYR A 241 -6.58 20.81 -11.94
C TYR A 241 -7.86 20.09 -12.38
N HIS A 242 -7.88 19.67 -13.64
CA HIS A 242 -8.97 18.91 -14.24
C HIS A 242 -8.60 17.44 -14.24
N TYR A 243 -9.48 16.58 -13.72
CA TYR A 243 -9.28 15.14 -13.77
C TYR A 243 -10.60 14.39 -13.94
N LYS A 244 -10.55 13.21 -14.49
CA LYS A 244 -11.69 12.30 -14.57
C LYS A 244 -11.65 11.34 -13.37
N ASN A 245 -12.76 11.22 -12.66
CA ASN A 245 -12.88 10.27 -11.55
C ASN A 245 -13.11 8.82 -12.05
N LYS A 246 -13.18 7.82 -11.13
CA LYS A 246 -13.45 6.41 -11.46
C LYS A 246 -14.74 6.20 -12.31
N LYS A 247 -15.71 7.12 -12.23
CA LYS A 247 -16.96 7.11 -13.01
C LYS A 247 -16.86 7.92 -14.31
N ASN A 248 -15.66 8.22 -14.76
CA ASN A 248 -15.35 9.02 -15.98
C ASN A 248 -15.97 10.43 -15.98
N LYS A 249 -16.41 10.95 -14.82
CA LYS A 249 -16.95 12.29 -14.69
C LYS A 249 -15.81 13.29 -14.49
N GLU A 250 -15.83 14.39 -15.24
CA GLU A 250 -14.88 15.49 -15.06
C GLU A 250 -15.05 16.15 -13.69
N ARG A 251 -13.93 16.43 -13.06
CA ARG A 251 -13.85 17.14 -11.78
C ARG A 251 -12.82 18.27 -11.88
N HIS A 252 -13.17 19.40 -11.28
CA HIS A 252 -12.30 20.56 -11.20
C HIS A 252 -11.87 20.75 -9.76
N LEU A 253 -10.58 20.57 -9.50
CA LEU A 253 -10.01 20.80 -8.17
C LEU A 253 -9.32 22.16 -8.16
N LYS A 254 -9.66 22.98 -7.18
CA LYS A 254 -8.90 24.19 -6.88
C LYS A 254 -7.89 23.88 -5.80
N PHE A 255 -6.64 24.28 -5.98
CA PHE A 255 -5.62 24.04 -5.00
C PHE A 255 -4.67 25.23 -4.80
N SER A 256 -4.13 25.31 -3.61
CA SER A 256 -3.13 26.28 -3.18
C SER A 256 -2.10 25.60 -2.28
N TYR A 257 -1.02 26.28 -1.99
CA TYR A 257 -0.06 25.84 -0.98
C TYR A 257 0.36 26.98 -0.06
N ALA A 258 0.83 26.59 1.13
CA ALA A 258 1.39 27.51 2.12
C ALA A 258 2.60 26.86 2.82
N PRO A 259 3.67 27.61 3.08
CA PRO A 259 4.74 27.16 3.95
C PRO A 259 4.24 27.11 5.38
N ILE A 260 4.52 26.01 6.06
CA ILE A 260 4.19 25.78 7.46
C ILE A 260 5.34 25.09 8.19
N LYS A 261 5.30 25.08 9.53
CA LYS A 261 6.09 24.15 10.34
C LYS A 261 5.17 23.38 11.28
N LEU A 262 5.61 22.21 11.73
CA LEU A 262 4.94 21.50 12.80
C LEU A 262 5.56 21.86 14.15
N PRO A 263 4.79 22.00 15.23
CA PRO A 263 5.36 22.23 16.58
C PRO A 263 6.40 21.20 16.99
N ALA A 264 6.27 19.94 16.50
CA ALA A 264 7.21 18.86 16.76
C ALA A 264 8.45 18.86 15.86
N LEU A 265 8.52 19.74 14.84
CA LEU A 265 9.59 19.86 13.83
C LEU A 265 9.82 21.35 13.49
N LYS A 266 10.16 22.14 14.52
CA LYS A 266 10.27 23.61 14.39
C LYS A 266 11.34 24.06 13.39
N ASP A 267 12.38 23.26 13.21
CA ASP A 267 13.53 23.57 12.35
C ASP A 267 13.30 23.17 10.88
N LYS A 268 12.23 22.42 10.59
CA LYS A 268 11.91 21.98 9.23
C LYS A 268 10.69 22.70 8.69
N GLU A 269 10.88 23.35 7.55
CA GLU A 269 9.78 23.91 6.77
C GLU A 269 9.10 22.81 5.97
N LEU A 270 7.78 22.77 6.05
CA LEU A 270 6.91 21.85 5.33
C LEU A 270 5.91 22.64 4.48
N THR A 271 5.32 21.95 3.53
CA THR A 271 4.31 22.49 2.65
C THR A 271 2.94 21.97 3.03
N LEU A 272 2.00 22.87 3.29
CA LEU A 272 0.58 22.57 3.35
C LEU A 272 -0.03 22.76 1.97
N VAL A 273 -0.53 21.69 1.35
CA VAL A 273 -1.34 21.77 0.11
C VAL A 273 -2.83 21.69 0.48
N ILE A 274 -3.59 22.66 0.02
CA ILE A 274 -5.02 22.84 0.32
C ILE A 274 -5.79 22.56 -0.97
N ILE A 275 -6.66 21.55 -0.96
CA ILE A 275 -7.38 21.07 -2.14
C ILE A 275 -8.87 21.19 -1.89
N ARG A 276 -9.59 21.84 -2.80
CA ARG A 276 -11.05 22.05 -2.77
C ARG A 276 -11.70 21.38 -3.98
N GLY A 277 -12.93 20.89 -3.81
CA GLY A 277 -13.71 20.23 -4.86
C GLY A 277 -13.81 18.71 -4.74
N LEU A 278 -13.20 18.10 -3.70
CA LEU A 278 -13.34 16.66 -3.39
C LEU A 278 -14.50 16.39 -2.40
N GLY A 279 -14.93 17.37 -1.65
CA GLY A 279 -15.99 17.24 -0.66
C GLY A 279 -16.37 18.61 -0.08
N LYS A 280 -17.21 18.63 0.97
CA LYS A 280 -17.68 19.85 1.64
C LYS A 280 -16.52 20.63 2.28
N LYS A 281 -15.57 19.93 2.90
CA LYS A 281 -14.35 20.51 3.49
C LYS A 281 -13.16 20.36 2.57
N PRO A 282 -12.16 21.28 2.63
CA PRO A 282 -10.91 21.11 1.89
C PRO A 282 -10.15 19.89 2.39
N MET A 283 -9.49 19.18 1.47
CA MET A 283 -8.48 18.18 1.80
C MET A 283 -7.16 18.90 2.06
N LEU A 284 -6.50 18.54 3.15
CA LEU A 284 -5.25 19.15 3.60
C LEU A 284 -4.14 18.11 3.52
N LEU A 285 -3.09 18.41 2.77
CA LEU A 285 -1.92 17.53 2.65
C LEU A 285 -0.70 18.25 3.21
N ILE A 286 0.11 17.54 3.99
CA ILE A 286 1.40 18.04 4.47
C ILE A 286 2.51 17.23 3.79
N SER A 287 3.52 17.91 3.27
CA SER A 287 4.65 17.34 2.55
C SER A 287 5.94 18.06 2.90
N ASN A 288 7.08 17.38 2.79
CA ASN A 288 8.40 18.02 2.84
C ASN A 288 8.86 18.52 1.46
N LEU A 289 8.17 18.13 0.39
CA LEU A 289 8.41 18.69 -0.92
C LEU A 289 8.07 20.19 -0.91
N ARG A 290 9.03 21.01 -1.38
CA ARG A 290 8.89 22.47 -1.38
C ARG A 290 8.43 22.96 -2.75
N PRO A 291 7.15 23.22 -2.95
CA PRO A 291 6.69 23.72 -4.22
C PRO A 291 7.11 25.19 -4.37
N ASP A 292 7.95 25.46 -5.30
CA ASP A 292 8.27 26.78 -5.81
C ASP A 292 7.30 27.22 -6.93
N ALA A 293 6.56 26.24 -7.51
CA ALA A 293 5.68 26.45 -8.64
C ALA A 293 4.44 25.53 -8.63
N LYS A 294 3.45 25.88 -9.47
CA LYS A 294 2.23 25.11 -9.76
C LYS A 294 2.54 23.62 -10.06
N LYS A 295 3.62 23.35 -10.80
CA LYS A 295 3.98 21.98 -11.25
C LYS A 295 4.27 21.05 -10.07
N LEU A 296 5.04 21.49 -9.09
CA LEU A 296 5.42 20.66 -7.94
C LEU A 296 4.26 20.50 -6.94
N THR A 297 3.45 21.56 -6.74
CA THR A 297 2.20 21.44 -5.97
C THR A 297 1.24 20.41 -6.60
N LEU A 298 1.16 20.39 -7.94
CA LEU A 298 0.37 19.42 -8.67
C LEU A 298 0.94 18.01 -8.54
N ALA A 299 2.26 17.84 -8.46
CA ALA A 299 2.90 16.55 -8.23
C ALA A 299 2.50 15.95 -6.86
N ILE A 300 2.51 16.78 -5.79
CA ILE A 300 2.05 16.38 -4.46
C ILE A 300 0.58 15.93 -4.50
N LEU A 301 -0.29 16.73 -5.14
CA LEU A 301 -1.69 16.39 -5.33
C LEU A 301 -1.87 15.05 -6.06
N LYS A 302 -1.16 14.87 -7.19
CA LYS A 302 -1.24 13.64 -8.00
C LYS A 302 -0.72 12.43 -7.25
N ALA A 303 0.39 12.55 -6.52
CA ALA A 303 0.92 11.48 -5.69
C ALA A 303 -0.14 10.99 -4.68
N TYR A 304 -0.81 11.92 -4.00
CA TYR A 304 -1.85 11.55 -3.05
C TYR A 304 -3.10 10.94 -3.73
N ILE A 305 -3.58 11.49 -4.85
CA ILE A 305 -4.76 10.95 -5.56
C ILE A 305 -4.47 9.55 -6.09
N ARG A 306 -3.23 9.26 -6.52
CA ARG A 306 -2.82 7.94 -6.97
C ARG A 306 -2.96 6.88 -5.88
N ARG A 307 -2.83 7.26 -4.59
CA ARG A 307 -3.05 6.35 -3.46
C ARG A 307 -4.41 5.65 -3.51
N TRP A 308 -5.47 6.33 -3.97
CA TRP A 308 -6.80 5.73 -4.11
C TRP A 308 -6.88 4.57 -5.12
N LYS A 309 -5.81 4.27 -5.83
CA LYS A 309 -5.75 3.09 -6.72
C LYS A 309 -5.54 1.78 -5.96
N ILE A 310 -5.12 1.85 -4.69
CA ILE A 310 -4.95 0.66 -3.84
C ILE A 310 -6.17 0.37 -2.97
N GLU A 311 -7.15 1.27 -2.92
CA GLU A 311 -8.45 1.12 -2.24
C GLU A 311 -9.49 0.40 -3.15
#